data_7025503db7073a31c9e62a32230894f3
#
_entry.id   7025503db7073a31c9e62a32230894f3
#
_cell.length_a   1.000
_cell.length_b   1.000
_cell.length_c   1.000
_cell.angle_alpha   90.00
_cell.angle_beta   90.00
_cell.angle_gamma   90.00
#
_symmetry.space_group_name_H-M   'P 1'
#
loop_
_entity.id
_entity.type
_entity.pdbx_description
1 polymer ?
#
loop_
_entity_poly.entity_id
_entity_poly.type
_entity_poly.pdbx_seq_one_letter_code
_entity_poly.pdbx_strand_id
1 'polypeptide(L)'
;MTCDEAKILLHALLDNELDAGHAREVEAHIATCPTCKAEFAAQQEVKRVLADTSLRYSAPATLRARIEASMPQARPQPSRRSVLRGFAMGSAVSALAASGVVAVVLRQDDQQRILSEVVSAHLRSLQAGHLIDVVSTDQHTVKPWFNGKLDVAPPVIDLTAQGFTLVGGRLDYVDARAIGAVVYKRRQHIINLFVSQTASTEHRPPKTQTMQGFNCRRWGERGLNFWAVSDIGNDELTEFVDKFEVAMKANVEG
;
A
#
# COMPACT_ATOMS: atom_id res chain seq x y z
N MET A 1 27.04 24.38 -10.82
CA MET A 1 25.57 24.50 -10.67
C MET A 1 25.09 25.67 -11.51
N THR A 2 24.06 25.50 -12.34
CA THR A 2 23.39 26.56 -13.10
C THR A 2 22.37 27.31 -12.24
N CYS A 3 21.90 28.50 -12.72
CA CYS A 3 20.87 29.26 -11.99
C CYS A 3 19.55 28.47 -11.88
N ASP A 4 19.18 27.70 -12.93
CA ASP A 4 17.94 26.93 -12.93
C ASP A 4 17.99 25.77 -11.93
N GLU A 5 19.14 25.08 -11.84
CA GLU A 5 19.36 24.05 -10.81
C GLU A 5 19.34 24.66 -9.40
N ALA A 6 19.99 25.80 -9.19
CA ALA A 6 20.00 26.46 -7.90
C ALA A 6 18.60 26.89 -7.45
N LYS A 7 17.80 27.49 -8.33
CA LYS A 7 16.43 27.95 -8.01
C LYS A 7 15.52 26.85 -7.49
N ILE A 8 15.62 25.63 -8.04
CA ILE A 8 14.83 24.48 -7.59
C ILE A 8 15.15 24.14 -6.13
N LEU A 9 16.38 24.35 -5.70
CA LEU A 9 16.88 23.95 -4.38
C LEU A 9 16.80 25.07 -3.33
N LEU A 10 16.50 26.33 -3.70
CA LEU A 10 16.47 27.46 -2.77
C LEU A 10 15.49 27.26 -1.61
N HIS A 11 14.30 26.68 -1.88
CA HIS A 11 13.30 26.42 -0.84
C HIS A 11 13.77 25.35 0.14
N ALA A 12 14.34 24.27 -0.37
CA ALA A 12 14.87 23.20 0.45
C ALA A 12 16.07 23.65 1.30
N LEU A 13 16.93 24.55 0.75
CA LEU A 13 17.98 25.18 1.53
C LEU A 13 17.41 26.04 2.66
N LEU A 14 16.38 26.84 2.37
CA LEU A 14 15.72 27.72 3.32
C LEU A 14 15.09 26.96 4.49
N ASP A 15 14.59 25.73 4.23
CA ASP A 15 13.91 24.89 5.21
C ASP A 15 14.85 23.87 5.89
N ASN A 16 16.17 23.91 5.57
CA ASN A 16 17.19 22.97 6.05
C ASN A 16 16.89 21.50 5.69
N GLU A 17 16.30 21.27 4.52
CA GLU A 17 15.95 19.94 4.02
C GLU A 17 17.00 19.35 3.05
N LEU A 18 18.05 20.11 2.73
CA LEU A 18 19.15 19.63 1.91
C LEU A 18 20.18 18.87 2.73
N ASP A 19 20.75 17.84 2.12
CA ASP A 19 21.98 17.25 2.65
C ASP A 19 23.17 18.22 2.55
N ALA A 20 24.21 17.96 3.33
CA ALA A 20 25.35 18.86 3.47
C ALA A 20 26.14 19.11 2.17
N GLY A 21 26.06 18.20 1.19
CA GLY A 21 26.71 18.33 -0.11
C GLY A 21 25.98 19.37 -0.96
N HIS A 22 24.71 19.15 -1.20
CA HIS A 22 23.86 20.05 -2.00
C HIS A 22 23.72 21.43 -1.35
N ALA A 23 23.58 21.49 -0.01
CA ALA A 23 23.52 22.77 0.69
C ALA A 23 24.75 23.65 0.39
N ARG A 24 25.95 23.07 0.47
CA ARG A 24 27.20 23.75 0.20
C ARG A 24 27.34 24.21 -1.25
N GLU A 25 26.87 23.42 -2.21
CA GLU A 25 26.87 23.77 -3.63
C GLU A 25 25.94 24.96 -3.93
N VAL A 26 24.74 24.95 -3.36
CA VAL A 26 23.76 26.05 -3.52
C VAL A 26 24.27 27.34 -2.84
N GLU A 27 24.81 27.23 -1.64
CA GLU A 27 25.42 28.37 -0.92
C GLU A 27 26.58 29.00 -1.71
N ALA A 28 27.46 28.19 -2.29
CA ALA A 28 28.56 28.68 -3.12
C ALA A 28 28.03 29.38 -4.39
N HIS A 29 26.96 28.87 -5.01
CA HIS A 29 26.32 29.53 -6.14
C HIS A 29 25.70 30.89 -5.73
N ILE A 30 24.93 30.93 -4.64
CA ILE A 30 24.32 32.18 -4.10
C ILE A 30 25.39 33.23 -3.79
N ALA A 31 26.57 32.83 -3.30
CA ALA A 31 27.65 33.72 -2.98
C ALA A 31 28.18 34.45 -4.22
N THR A 32 28.11 33.84 -5.40
CA THR A 32 28.68 34.35 -6.65
C THR A 32 27.63 34.87 -7.64
N CYS A 33 26.37 34.49 -7.53
CA CYS A 33 25.30 34.87 -8.45
C CYS A 33 24.36 35.91 -7.85
N PRO A 34 24.35 37.16 -8.34
CA PRO A 34 23.49 38.22 -7.78
C PRO A 34 22.00 37.92 -7.89
N THR A 35 21.58 37.29 -8.98
CA THR A 35 20.17 36.97 -9.22
C THR A 35 19.65 35.94 -8.21
N CYS A 36 20.35 34.81 -8.02
CA CYS A 36 19.95 33.79 -7.06
C CYS A 36 20.07 34.27 -5.61
N LYS A 37 21.04 35.16 -5.33
CA LYS A 37 21.17 35.84 -4.03
C LYS A 37 19.95 36.71 -3.72
N ALA A 38 19.49 37.51 -4.68
CA ALA A 38 18.29 38.34 -4.51
C ALA A 38 17.02 37.49 -4.32
N GLU A 39 16.88 36.45 -5.09
CA GLU A 39 15.77 35.48 -4.98
C GLU A 39 15.73 34.83 -3.59
N PHE A 40 16.86 34.31 -3.13
CA PHE A 40 16.99 33.72 -1.80
C PHE A 40 16.68 34.71 -0.68
N ALA A 41 17.17 35.94 -0.78
CA ALA A 41 16.88 37.00 0.19
C ALA A 41 15.37 37.32 0.24
N ALA A 42 14.71 37.39 -0.91
CA ALA A 42 13.26 37.60 -0.97
C ALA A 42 12.47 36.46 -0.27
N GLN A 43 12.87 35.21 -0.50
CA GLN A 43 12.26 34.07 0.17
C GLN A 43 12.51 34.04 1.67
N GLN A 44 13.72 34.44 2.13
CA GLN A 44 14.03 34.59 3.55
C GLN A 44 13.12 35.63 4.21
N GLU A 45 12.89 36.78 3.51
CA GLU A 45 12.01 37.81 4.03
C GLU A 45 10.57 37.35 4.16
N VAL A 46 10.04 36.63 3.17
CA VAL A 46 8.72 35.99 3.26
C VAL A 46 8.64 35.05 4.45
N LYS A 47 9.63 34.18 4.62
CA LYS A 47 9.70 33.26 5.77
C LYS A 47 9.74 34.04 7.10
N ARG A 48 10.50 35.11 7.19
CA ARG A 48 10.57 35.97 8.36
C ARG A 48 9.21 36.59 8.70
N VAL A 49 8.50 37.14 7.71
CA VAL A 49 7.17 37.72 7.89
C VAL A 49 6.17 36.65 8.35
N LEU A 50 6.19 35.45 7.75
CA LEU A 50 5.31 34.34 8.13
C LEU A 50 5.64 33.78 9.51
N ALA A 51 6.87 33.92 9.97
CA ALA A 51 7.28 33.49 11.32
C ALA A 51 6.87 34.50 12.41
N ASP A 52 6.37 35.67 12.04
CA ASP A 52 5.90 36.69 13.00
C ASP A 52 4.79 36.10 13.88
N THR A 53 4.94 36.27 15.19
CA THR A 53 3.97 35.73 16.18
C THR A 53 2.58 36.33 16.05
N SER A 54 2.45 37.51 15.43
CA SER A 54 1.16 38.18 15.17
C SER A 54 0.27 37.40 14.19
N LEU A 55 0.87 36.56 13.32
CA LEU A 55 0.15 35.71 12.35
C LEU A 55 -0.18 34.32 12.91
N ARG A 56 0.25 34.00 14.14
CA ARG A 56 0.02 32.71 14.75
C ARG A 56 -1.19 32.73 15.64
N TYR A 57 -2.11 31.81 15.39
CA TYR A 57 -3.25 31.56 16.28
C TYR A 57 -2.85 30.59 17.38
N SER A 58 -3.11 30.98 18.63
CA SER A 58 -2.93 30.05 19.75
C SER A 58 -3.94 28.91 19.66
N ALA A 59 -3.45 27.70 19.62
CA ALA A 59 -4.32 26.53 19.64
C ALA A 59 -5.05 26.44 20.99
N PRO A 60 -6.33 26.03 21.03
CA PRO A 60 -7.06 25.79 22.28
C PRO A 60 -6.29 24.80 23.16
N ALA A 61 -6.22 25.07 24.47
CA ALA A 61 -5.49 24.21 25.40
C ALA A 61 -5.95 22.72 25.38
N THR A 62 -7.21 22.49 25.01
CA THR A 62 -7.79 21.14 24.88
C THR A 62 -7.45 20.43 23.57
N LEU A 63 -6.91 21.14 22.55
CA LEU A 63 -6.65 20.54 21.24
C LEU A 63 -5.63 19.42 21.32
N ARG A 64 -4.54 19.63 22.08
CA ARG A 64 -3.49 18.62 22.26
C ARG A 64 -4.07 17.34 22.88
N ALA A 65 -4.84 17.47 23.96
CA ALA A 65 -5.49 16.33 24.62
C ALA A 65 -6.47 15.60 23.67
N ARG A 66 -7.19 16.33 22.82
CA ARG A 66 -8.08 15.73 21.82
C ARG A 66 -7.34 14.98 20.74
N ILE A 67 -6.22 15.51 20.25
CA ILE A 67 -5.36 14.81 19.28
C ILE A 67 -4.76 13.57 19.90
N GLU A 68 -4.19 13.67 21.09
CA GLU A 68 -3.61 12.53 21.81
C GLU A 68 -4.67 11.43 22.10
N ALA A 69 -5.90 11.80 22.43
CA ALA A 69 -7.00 10.86 22.64
C ALA A 69 -7.50 10.22 21.32
N SER A 70 -7.34 10.91 20.18
CA SER A 70 -7.75 10.39 18.87
C SER A 70 -6.65 9.55 18.18
N MET A 71 -5.41 9.66 18.67
CA MET A 71 -4.33 8.80 18.15
C MET A 71 -4.60 7.36 18.57
N PRO A 72 -4.51 6.38 17.65
CA PRO A 72 -4.55 4.98 18.04
C PRO A 72 -3.48 4.74 19.09
N GLN A 73 -3.90 4.41 20.30
CA GLN A 73 -2.93 4.00 21.33
C GLN A 73 -2.19 2.79 20.77
N ALA A 74 -0.89 2.93 20.58
CA ALA A 74 -0.04 1.79 20.29
C ALA A 74 -0.31 0.76 21.38
N ARG A 75 -1.01 -0.32 21.02
CA ARG A 75 -1.20 -1.44 21.95
C ARG A 75 0.19 -1.82 22.42
N PRO A 76 0.46 -1.87 23.73
CA PRO A 76 1.76 -2.24 24.22
C PRO A 76 2.07 -3.62 23.62
N GLN A 77 3.04 -3.67 22.72
CA GLN A 77 3.52 -4.95 22.23
C GLN A 77 4.14 -5.66 23.44
N PRO A 78 3.69 -6.86 23.75
CA PRO A 78 4.27 -7.59 24.87
C PRO A 78 5.76 -7.76 24.60
N SER A 79 6.60 -7.17 25.46
CA SER A 79 8.04 -7.28 25.30
C SER A 79 8.41 -8.77 25.38
N ARG A 80 9.39 -9.20 24.56
CA ARG A 80 9.91 -10.59 24.61
C ARG A 80 10.24 -11.04 26.04
N ARG A 81 10.63 -10.09 26.92
CA ARG A 81 10.92 -10.34 28.33
C ARG A 81 9.67 -10.58 29.19
N SER A 82 8.52 -9.96 28.90
CA SER A 82 7.28 -10.23 29.65
C SER A 82 6.68 -11.59 29.28
N VAL A 83 6.82 -12.02 28.02
CA VAL A 83 6.42 -13.36 27.59
C VAL A 83 7.30 -14.44 28.24
N LEU A 84 8.62 -14.23 28.29
CA LEU A 84 9.57 -15.18 28.93
C LEU A 84 9.40 -15.28 30.43
N ARG A 85 9.01 -14.20 31.16
CA ARG A 85 8.76 -14.25 32.59
C ARG A 85 7.48 -15.01 32.94
N GLY A 86 6.48 -15.03 32.08
CA GLY A 86 5.28 -15.87 32.24
C GLY A 86 5.56 -17.36 32.06
N PHE A 87 6.61 -17.73 31.28
CA PHE A 87 7.00 -19.12 31.06
C PHE A 87 7.69 -19.80 32.25
N ALA A 88 8.30 -19.02 33.13
CA ALA A 88 9.11 -19.59 34.24
C ALA A 88 8.29 -20.18 35.39
N MET A 89 6.97 -20.02 35.39
CA MET A 89 6.11 -20.44 36.54
C MET A 89 4.96 -21.40 36.20
N GLY A 90 4.92 -21.98 34.99
CA GLY A 90 3.81 -22.85 34.57
C GLY A 90 4.27 -24.16 33.94
N SER A 91 3.80 -25.27 34.50
CA SER A 91 4.05 -26.66 34.08
C SER A 91 3.69 -26.93 32.58
N ALA A 92 4.16 -28.07 32.06
CA ALA A 92 4.10 -28.51 30.66
C ALA A 92 2.75 -28.30 29.91
N VAL A 93 1.62 -28.24 30.60
CA VAL A 93 0.28 -27.99 30.02
C VAL A 93 0.13 -26.54 29.56
N SER A 94 0.77 -25.59 30.24
CA SER A 94 0.77 -24.18 29.88
C SER A 94 1.63 -23.89 28.63
N ALA A 95 2.67 -24.70 28.37
CA ALA A 95 3.55 -24.52 27.22
C ALA A 95 2.82 -24.77 25.88
N LEU A 96 1.93 -25.76 25.82
CA LEU A 96 1.14 -26.07 24.60
C LEU A 96 0.07 -25.00 24.31
N ALA A 97 -0.60 -24.48 25.35
CA ALA A 97 -1.58 -23.41 25.22
C ALA A 97 -0.90 -22.08 24.81
N ALA A 98 0.24 -21.76 25.40
CA ALA A 98 1.00 -20.56 25.08
C ALA A 98 1.58 -20.59 23.65
N SER A 99 2.05 -21.76 23.19
CA SER A 99 2.51 -21.94 21.79
C SER A 99 1.39 -21.71 20.79
N GLY A 100 0.16 -22.14 21.10
CA GLY A 100 -1.02 -21.89 20.27
C GLY A 100 -1.37 -20.40 20.20
N VAL A 101 -1.36 -19.69 21.33
CA VAL A 101 -1.65 -18.25 21.37
C VAL A 101 -0.59 -17.45 20.62
N VAL A 102 0.71 -17.77 20.82
CA VAL A 102 1.80 -17.11 20.10
C VAL A 102 1.68 -17.34 18.58
N ALA A 103 1.38 -18.57 18.16
CA ALA A 103 1.20 -18.88 16.74
C ALA A 103 0.01 -18.12 16.11
N VAL A 104 -1.09 -17.95 16.87
CA VAL A 104 -2.27 -17.18 16.41
C VAL A 104 -1.92 -15.70 16.29
N VAL A 105 -1.22 -15.12 17.28
CA VAL A 105 -0.82 -13.71 17.28
C VAL A 105 0.13 -13.42 16.10
N LEU A 106 1.15 -14.27 15.92
CA LEU A 106 2.10 -14.11 14.80
C LEU A 106 1.41 -14.23 13.43
N ARG A 107 0.45 -15.16 13.30
CA ARG A 107 -0.35 -15.28 12.05
C ARG A 107 -1.27 -14.08 11.82
N GLN A 108 -1.80 -13.47 12.88
CA GLN A 108 -2.63 -12.26 12.75
C GLN A 108 -1.78 -11.05 12.33
N ASP A 109 -0.59 -10.89 12.89
CA ASP A 109 0.34 -9.82 12.50
C ASP A 109 0.78 -9.96 11.04
N ASP A 110 1.12 -11.17 10.59
CA ASP A 110 1.46 -11.43 9.18
C ASP A 110 0.28 -11.13 8.24
N GLN A 111 -0.94 -11.50 8.62
CA GLN A 111 -2.12 -11.22 7.80
C GLN A 111 -2.40 -9.71 7.67
N GLN A 112 -2.25 -8.96 8.76
CA GLN A 112 -2.42 -7.50 8.77
C GLN A 112 -1.33 -6.81 7.93
N ARG A 113 -0.09 -7.29 8.02
CA ARG A 113 1.03 -6.79 7.23
C ARG A 113 0.77 -7.00 5.74
N ILE A 114 0.41 -8.22 5.32
CA ILE A 114 0.11 -8.52 3.91
C ILE A 114 -1.07 -7.69 3.42
N LEU A 115 -2.13 -7.53 4.21
CA LEU A 115 -3.27 -6.67 3.85
C LEU A 115 -2.83 -5.22 3.62
N SER A 116 -1.98 -4.68 4.50
CA SER A 116 -1.44 -3.33 4.36
C SER A 116 -0.59 -3.17 3.09
N GLU A 117 0.24 -4.17 2.77
CA GLU A 117 1.04 -4.17 1.54
C GLU A 117 0.18 -4.22 0.28
N VAL A 118 -0.87 -5.06 0.27
CA VAL A 118 -1.82 -5.19 -0.85
C VAL A 118 -2.60 -3.88 -1.07
N VAL A 119 -3.09 -3.24 0.00
CA VAL A 119 -3.76 -1.93 -0.09
C VAL A 119 -2.78 -0.86 -0.57
N SER A 120 -1.54 -0.86 -0.09
CA SER A 120 -0.50 0.05 -0.54
C SER A 120 -0.15 -0.15 -2.02
N ALA A 121 -0.11 -1.41 -2.49
CA ALA A 121 0.07 -1.74 -3.90
C ALA A 121 -1.09 -1.24 -4.76
N HIS A 122 -2.34 -1.37 -4.27
CA HIS A 122 -3.51 -0.80 -4.94
C HIS A 122 -3.41 0.73 -5.02
N LEU A 123 -3.10 1.42 -3.93
CA LEU A 123 -2.93 2.87 -3.90
C LEU A 123 -1.84 3.36 -4.85
N ARG A 124 -0.68 2.69 -4.89
CA ARG A 124 0.38 3.01 -5.85
C ARG A 124 -0.10 2.87 -7.29
N SER A 125 -0.91 1.85 -7.59
CA SER A 125 -1.41 1.62 -8.94
C SER A 125 -2.35 2.70 -9.44
N LEU A 126 -3.03 3.43 -8.56
CA LEU A 126 -3.93 4.52 -8.94
C LEU A 126 -3.16 5.80 -9.34
N GLN A 127 -1.85 5.84 -9.14
CA GLN A 127 -1.03 6.96 -9.63
C GLN A 127 -0.90 6.92 -11.15
N ALA A 128 -0.70 8.09 -11.75
CA ALA A 128 -0.58 8.22 -13.20
C ALA A 128 0.57 7.35 -13.74
N GLY A 129 0.27 6.52 -14.75
CA GLY A 129 1.24 5.65 -15.41
C GLY A 129 1.56 4.34 -14.67
N HIS A 130 0.94 4.06 -13.50
CA HIS A 130 1.23 2.86 -12.70
C HIS A 130 0.11 1.80 -12.69
N LEU A 131 -0.99 2.06 -13.38
CA LEU A 131 -2.17 1.19 -13.30
C LEU A 131 -1.93 -0.19 -13.93
N ILE A 132 -1.30 -0.22 -15.10
CA ILE A 132 -1.13 -1.39 -15.96
C ILE A 132 0.21 -1.37 -16.70
N ASP A 133 0.84 -2.54 -16.85
CA ASP A 133 2.03 -2.74 -17.69
C ASP A 133 1.64 -3.28 -19.07
N VAL A 134 0.56 -4.06 -19.14
CA VAL A 134 -0.04 -4.53 -20.39
C VAL A 134 -1.49 -4.06 -20.48
N VAL A 135 -1.76 -3.26 -21.50
CA VAL A 135 -3.11 -2.73 -21.80
C VAL A 135 -3.82 -3.73 -22.72
N SER A 136 -4.88 -4.36 -22.25
CA SER A 136 -5.76 -5.17 -23.11
C SER A 136 -7.05 -5.51 -22.38
N THR A 137 -8.14 -5.49 -23.13
CA THR A 137 -9.44 -6.02 -22.70
C THR A 137 -9.61 -7.51 -23.04
N ASP A 138 -8.63 -8.09 -23.72
CA ASP A 138 -8.63 -9.49 -24.13
C ASP A 138 -7.79 -10.36 -23.16
N GLN A 139 -8.45 -11.33 -22.54
CA GLN A 139 -7.81 -12.31 -21.65
C GLN A 139 -6.70 -13.12 -22.35
N HIS A 140 -6.82 -13.35 -23.67
CA HIS A 140 -5.84 -14.08 -24.45
C HIS A 140 -4.56 -13.28 -24.71
N THR A 141 -4.57 -11.98 -24.48
CA THR A 141 -3.40 -11.11 -24.49
C THR A 141 -2.81 -10.96 -23.09
N VAL A 142 -3.65 -10.71 -22.08
CA VAL A 142 -3.20 -10.43 -20.70
C VAL A 142 -2.61 -11.67 -20.03
N LYS A 143 -3.27 -12.83 -20.14
CA LYS A 143 -2.80 -14.06 -19.50
C LYS A 143 -1.42 -14.52 -20.00
N PRO A 144 -1.14 -14.59 -21.32
CA PRO A 144 0.19 -14.97 -21.83
C PRO A 144 1.28 -13.95 -21.47
N TRP A 145 0.94 -12.67 -21.30
CA TRP A 145 1.92 -11.65 -20.92
C TRP A 145 2.60 -11.94 -19.56
N PHE A 146 1.92 -12.62 -18.65
CA PHE A 146 2.49 -13.03 -17.36
C PHE A 146 3.43 -14.24 -17.48
N ASN A 147 3.36 -15.02 -18.58
CA ASN A 147 4.21 -16.19 -18.76
C ASN A 147 5.69 -15.80 -18.80
N GLY A 148 6.51 -16.50 -18.05
CA GLY A 148 7.94 -16.23 -17.93
C GLY A 148 8.32 -15.01 -17.07
N LYS A 149 7.32 -14.29 -16.55
CA LYS A 149 7.52 -13.17 -15.61
C LYS A 149 7.18 -13.55 -14.17
N LEU A 150 6.31 -14.54 -14.02
CA LEU A 150 5.87 -15.07 -12.74
C LEU A 150 5.99 -16.59 -12.75
N ASP A 151 6.16 -17.20 -11.58
CA ASP A 151 6.15 -18.65 -11.42
C ASP A 151 4.83 -19.27 -11.83
N VAL A 152 3.72 -18.55 -11.60
CA VAL A 152 2.37 -18.93 -12.01
C VAL A 152 1.65 -17.72 -12.61
N ALA A 153 1.18 -17.86 -13.85
CA ALA A 153 0.35 -16.84 -14.47
C ALA A 153 -1.02 -16.76 -13.78
N PRO A 154 -1.49 -15.56 -13.37
CA PRO A 154 -2.80 -15.38 -12.79
C PRO A 154 -3.90 -15.80 -13.78
N PRO A 155 -5.00 -16.38 -13.29
CA PRO A 155 -6.17 -16.58 -14.12
C PRO A 155 -6.75 -15.21 -14.51
N VAL A 156 -6.95 -15.02 -15.81
CA VAL A 156 -7.57 -13.81 -16.38
C VAL A 156 -8.92 -14.25 -16.95
N ILE A 157 -9.98 -13.64 -16.46
CA ILE A 157 -11.36 -13.98 -16.81
C ILE A 157 -12.03 -12.75 -17.40
N ASP A 158 -12.73 -12.92 -18.52
CA ASP A 158 -13.59 -11.86 -19.04
C ASP A 158 -14.93 -11.84 -18.28
N LEU A 159 -15.17 -10.75 -17.57
CA LEU A 159 -16.38 -10.48 -16.81
C LEU A 159 -17.14 -9.26 -17.36
N THR A 160 -16.87 -8.86 -18.59
CA THR A 160 -17.47 -7.66 -19.21
C THR A 160 -19.00 -7.76 -19.28
N ALA A 161 -19.54 -8.93 -19.61
CA ALA A 161 -20.98 -9.19 -19.63
C ALA A 161 -21.64 -9.03 -18.23
N GLN A 162 -20.86 -9.18 -17.16
CA GLN A 162 -21.28 -8.99 -15.77
C GLN A 162 -21.00 -7.57 -15.26
N GLY A 163 -20.50 -6.68 -16.13
CA GLY A 163 -20.22 -5.28 -15.84
C GLY A 163 -18.87 -5.02 -15.16
N PHE A 164 -17.93 -5.97 -15.23
CA PHE A 164 -16.55 -5.84 -14.75
C PHE A 164 -15.59 -5.97 -15.93
N THR A 165 -15.23 -4.84 -16.53
CA THR A 165 -14.41 -4.81 -17.74
C THR A 165 -12.94 -5.05 -17.40
N LEU A 166 -12.31 -6.00 -18.06
CA LEU A 166 -10.85 -6.19 -18.00
C LEU A 166 -10.16 -4.96 -18.60
N VAL A 167 -9.14 -4.43 -17.92
CA VAL A 167 -8.35 -3.27 -18.36
C VAL A 167 -6.94 -3.68 -18.77
N GLY A 168 -6.39 -4.67 -18.09
CA GLY A 168 -5.05 -5.17 -18.33
C GLY A 168 -4.45 -5.88 -17.14
N GLY A 169 -3.12 -5.92 -17.12
CA GLY A 169 -2.36 -6.53 -16.02
C GLY A 169 -1.05 -5.80 -15.75
N ARG A 170 -0.49 -6.06 -14.59
CA ARG A 170 0.84 -5.57 -14.19
C ARG A 170 1.53 -6.55 -13.25
N LEU A 171 2.83 -6.39 -13.11
CA LEU A 171 3.59 -6.99 -12.02
C LEU A 171 3.53 -6.07 -10.80
N ASP A 172 3.49 -6.68 -9.62
CA ASP A 172 3.58 -5.95 -8.36
C ASP A 172 4.41 -6.78 -7.36
N TYR A 173 4.70 -6.20 -6.20
CA TYR A 173 5.45 -6.85 -5.14
C TYR A 173 4.67 -6.77 -3.83
N VAL A 174 4.38 -7.94 -3.26
CA VAL A 174 3.74 -8.10 -1.96
C VAL A 174 4.45 -9.24 -1.23
N ASP A 175 4.73 -9.07 0.05
CA ASP A 175 5.47 -10.04 0.88
C ASP A 175 6.84 -10.40 0.28
N ALA A 176 7.54 -9.38 -0.24
CA ALA A 176 8.83 -9.51 -0.93
C ALA A 176 8.84 -10.48 -2.13
N ARG A 177 7.67 -10.75 -2.73
CA ARG A 177 7.52 -11.63 -3.91
C ARG A 177 6.86 -10.88 -5.04
N ALA A 178 7.30 -11.20 -6.26
CA ALA A 178 6.61 -10.75 -7.45
C ALA A 178 5.25 -11.45 -7.57
N ILE A 179 4.19 -10.69 -7.77
CA ILE A 179 2.83 -11.19 -7.94
C ILE A 179 2.18 -10.57 -9.17
N GLY A 180 1.18 -11.24 -9.71
CA GLY A 180 0.36 -10.69 -10.78
C GLY A 180 -0.81 -9.88 -10.24
N ALA A 181 -1.04 -8.71 -10.82
CA ALA A 181 -2.22 -7.92 -10.59
C ALA A 181 -3.02 -7.83 -11.90
N VAL A 182 -4.20 -8.42 -11.92
CA VAL A 182 -5.18 -8.28 -13.00
C VAL A 182 -6.10 -7.13 -12.67
N VAL A 183 -6.26 -6.21 -13.62
CA VAL A 183 -6.96 -4.95 -13.39
C VAL A 183 -8.31 -4.98 -14.09
N TYR A 184 -9.36 -4.80 -13.31
CA TYR A 184 -10.73 -4.66 -13.79
C TYR A 184 -11.26 -3.26 -13.48
N LYS A 185 -12.29 -2.88 -14.19
CA LYS A 185 -13.02 -1.62 -14.00
C LYS A 185 -14.51 -1.89 -13.81
N ARG A 186 -15.08 -1.25 -12.80
CA ARG A 186 -16.52 -1.18 -12.56
C ARG A 186 -16.95 0.29 -12.58
N ARG A 187 -17.64 0.75 -13.64
CA ARG A 187 -17.93 2.19 -13.85
C ARG A 187 -16.64 3.04 -13.81
N GLN A 188 -16.44 3.88 -12.79
CA GLN A 188 -15.23 4.70 -12.62
C GLN A 188 -14.22 4.09 -11.65
N HIS A 189 -14.58 2.97 -10.99
CA HIS A 189 -13.78 2.35 -9.94
C HIS A 189 -12.86 1.28 -10.50
N ILE A 190 -11.68 1.18 -9.95
CA ILE A 190 -10.68 0.18 -10.29
C ILE A 190 -10.73 -0.95 -9.26
N ILE A 191 -10.74 -2.18 -9.77
CA ILE A 191 -10.58 -3.40 -8.96
C ILE A 191 -9.25 -4.02 -9.34
N ASN A 192 -8.33 -4.11 -8.39
CA ASN A 192 -7.11 -4.87 -8.55
C ASN A 192 -7.29 -6.26 -7.96
N LEU A 193 -7.10 -7.27 -8.79
CA LEU A 193 -7.06 -8.67 -8.38
C LEU A 193 -5.60 -9.12 -8.33
N PHE A 194 -5.03 -9.15 -7.13
CA PHE A 194 -3.69 -9.66 -6.89
C PHE A 194 -3.73 -11.17 -6.74
N VAL A 195 -2.79 -11.85 -7.38
CA VAL A 195 -2.70 -13.31 -7.38
C VAL A 195 -1.28 -13.73 -7.06
N SER A 196 -1.14 -14.58 -6.06
CA SER A 196 0.15 -15.17 -5.67
C SER A 196 0.02 -16.68 -5.49
N GLN A 197 1.13 -17.39 -5.63
CA GLN A 197 1.20 -18.82 -5.36
C GLN A 197 1.19 -19.11 -3.85
N THR A 198 0.58 -20.21 -3.47
CA THR A 198 0.61 -20.76 -2.11
C THR A 198 0.84 -22.27 -2.15
N ALA A 199 1.51 -22.79 -1.11
CA ALA A 199 1.69 -24.24 -0.96
C ALA A 199 0.38 -24.97 -0.64
N SER A 200 -0.63 -24.27 -0.10
CA SER A 200 -1.94 -24.87 0.22
C SER A 200 -2.83 -24.93 -1.02
N THR A 201 -3.28 -26.12 -1.36
CA THR A 201 -4.28 -26.35 -2.42
C THR A 201 -5.72 -26.33 -1.90
N GLU A 202 -5.90 -26.24 -0.59
CA GLU A 202 -7.22 -26.20 0.03
C GLU A 202 -7.99 -24.94 -0.38
N HIS A 203 -9.28 -25.13 -0.64
CA HIS A 203 -10.20 -24.02 -0.81
C HIS A 203 -10.35 -23.25 0.50
N ARG A 204 -10.10 -21.96 0.45
CA ARG A 204 -10.34 -21.02 1.56
C ARG A 204 -11.39 -20.01 1.13
N PRO A 205 -12.55 -19.99 1.83
CA PRO A 205 -13.65 -19.11 1.46
C PRO A 205 -13.25 -17.64 1.55
N PRO A 206 -13.88 -16.77 0.75
CA PRO A 206 -13.62 -15.34 0.77
C PRO A 206 -13.85 -14.72 2.14
N LYS A 207 -12.87 -13.95 2.61
CA LYS A 207 -12.97 -13.11 3.82
C LYS A 207 -12.93 -11.66 3.43
N THR A 208 -13.85 -10.87 3.97
CA THR A 208 -13.92 -9.42 3.77
C THR A 208 -13.15 -8.69 4.86
N GLN A 209 -12.39 -7.69 4.47
CA GLN A 209 -11.68 -6.76 5.34
C GLN A 209 -11.75 -5.37 4.72
N THR A 210 -11.73 -4.33 5.55
CA THR A 210 -11.67 -2.94 5.07
C THR A 210 -10.45 -2.27 5.69
N MET A 211 -9.67 -1.58 4.87
CA MET A 211 -8.48 -0.86 5.31
C MET A 211 -8.31 0.42 4.49
N GLN A 212 -8.07 1.53 5.17
CA GLN A 212 -7.82 2.85 4.55
C GLN A 212 -8.91 3.28 3.54
N GLY A 213 -10.16 2.91 3.78
CA GLY A 213 -11.29 3.22 2.88
C GLY A 213 -11.47 2.27 1.71
N PHE A 214 -10.59 1.26 1.55
CA PHE A 214 -10.71 0.22 0.53
C PHE A 214 -11.30 -1.05 1.09
N ASN A 215 -12.18 -1.66 0.33
CA ASN A 215 -12.71 -2.98 0.60
C ASN A 215 -11.81 -4.03 -0.04
N CYS A 216 -11.50 -5.07 0.73
CA CYS A 216 -10.61 -6.15 0.34
C CYS A 216 -11.29 -7.49 0.55
N ARG A 217 -11.22 -8.37 -0.44
CA ARG A 217 -11.66 -9.76 -0.31
C ARG A 217 -10.50 -10.69 -0.60
N ARG A 218 -10.25 -11.59 0.34
CA ARG A 218 -9.18 -12.59 0.23
C ARG A 218 -9.76 -13.98 0.21
N TRP A 219 -9.29 -14.82 -0.71
CA TRP A 219 -9.61 -16.26 -0.75
C TRP A 219 -8.44 -17.07 -1.27
N GLY A 220 -8.55 -18.39 -1.20
CA GLY A 220 -7.57 -19.32 -1.73
C GLY A 220 -8.25 -20.42 -2.53
N GLU A 221 -7.71 -20.73 -3.70
CA GLU A 221 -8.21 -21.77 -4.58
C GLU A 221 -7.07 -22.37 -5.40
N ARG A 222 -6.96 -23.71 -5.44
CA ARG A 222 -6.04 -24.45 -6.32
C ARG A 222 -4.57 -24.01 -6.25
N GLY A 223 -4.05 -23.79 -5.07
CA GLY A 223 -2.65 -23.35 -4.90
C GLY A 223 -2.39 -21.87 -5.18
N LEU A 224 -3.46 -21.07 -5.30
CA LEU A 224 -3.38 -19.64 -5.47
C LEU A 224 -4.05 -18.90 -4.31
N ASN A 225 -3.47 -17.78 -3.93
CA ASN A 225 -4.07 -16.77 -3.07
C ASN A 225 -4.53 -15.61 -3.93
N PHE A 226 -5.72 -15.14 -3.66
CA PHE A 226 -6.36 -14.02 -4.33
C PHE A 226 -6.65 -12.90 -3.33
N TRP A 227 -6.47 -11.66 -3.80
CA TRP A 227 -6.86 -10.45 -3.09
C TRP A 227 -7.52 -9.49 -4.07
N ALA A 228 -8.82 -9.30 -3.95
CA ALA A 228 -9.53 -8.27 -4.69
C ALA A 228 -9.61 -7.00 -3.83
N VAL A 229 -9.14 -5.87 -4.37
CA VAL A 229 -9.09 -4.58 -3.66
C VAL A 229 -9.71 -3.50 -4.51
N SER A 230 -10.61 -2.72 -3.93
CA SER A 230 -11.28 -1.59 -4.57
C SER A 230 -11.92 -0.65 -3.55
N ASP A 231 -12.30 0.53 -4.00
CA ASP A 231 -13.12 1.51 -3.30
C ASP A 231 -14.64 1.31 -3.51
N ILE A 232 -15.06 0.30 -4.32
CA ILE A 232 -16.48 -0.04 -4.48
C ILE A 232 -17.08 -0.62 -3.20
N GLY A 233 -18.41 -0.59 -3.09
CA GLY A 233 -19.13 -1.18 -1.96
C GLY A 233 -18.83 -2.68 -1.77
N ASN A 234 -18.93 -3.15 -0.52
CA ASN A 234 -18.67 -4.56 -0.20
C ASN A 234 -19.54 -5.53 -0.99
N ASP A 235 -20.80 -5.16 -1.27
CA ASP A 235 -21.73 -6.02 -2.03
C ASP A 235 -21.27 -6.15 -3.49
N GLU A 236 -20.83 -5.07 -4.12
CA GLU A 236 -20.32 -5.09 -5.49
C GLU A 236 -18.98 -5.85 -5.59
N LEU A 237 -18.10 -5.71 -4.58
CA LEU A 237 -16.86 -6.46 -4.53
C LEU A 237 -17.13 -7.95 -4.28
N THR A 238 -18.17 -8.28 -3.51
CA THR A 238 -18.64 -9.65 -3.32
C THR A 238 -19.14 -10.23 -4.65
N GLU A 239 -20.00 -9.48 -5.34
CA GLU A 239 -20.50 -9.87 -6.66
C GLU A 239 -19.34 -10.15 -7.64
N PHE A 240 -18.32 -9.28 -7.67
CA PHE A 240 -17.13 -9.50 -8.49
C PHE A 240 -16.45 -10.84 -8.18
N VAL A 241 -16.19 -11.11 -6.89
CA VAL A 241 -15.49 -12.33 -6.47
C VAL A 241 -16.30 -13.58 -6.79
N ASP A 242 -17.59 -13.56 -6.51
CA ASP A 242 -18.48 -14.71 -6.78
C ASP A 242 -18.54 -15.02 -8.28
N LYS A 243 -18.68 -14.00 -9.14
CA LYS A 243 -18.65 -14.15 -10.60
C LYS A 243 -17.31 -14.68 -11.09
N PHE A 244 -16.21 -14.15 -10.53
CA PHE A 244 -14.86 -14.58 -10.87
C PHE A 244 -14.63 -16.06 -10.51
N GLU A 245 -15.01 -16.49 -9.29
CA GLU A 245 -14.87 -17.88 -8.87
C GLU A 245 -15.67 -18.84 -9.74
N VAL A 246 -16.92 -18.49 -10.06
CA VAL A 246 -17.77 -19.30 -10.93
C VAL A 246 -17.16 -19.47 -12.32
N ALA A 247 -16.75 -18.35 -12.93
CA ALA A 247 -16.15 -18.37 -14.26
C ALA A 247 -14.78 -19.05 -14.30
N MET A 248 -13.98 -18.94 -13.21
CA MET A 248 -12.71 -19.66 -13.08
C MET A 248 -12.91 -21.17 -13.02
N LYS A 249 -13.95 -21.66 -12.34
CA LYS A 249 -14.28 -23.09 -12.30
C LYS A 249 -14.71 -23.59 -13.68
N ALA A 250 -15.56 -22.86 -14.37
CA ALA A 250 -16.04 -23.22 -15.70
C ALA A 250 -14.92 -23.30 -16.76
N ASN A 251 -13.91 -22.39 -16.69
CA ASN A 251 -12.77 -22.38 -17.62
C ASN A 251 -11.76 -23.54 -17.43
N VAL A 252 -11.90 -24.35 -16.42
CA VAL A 252 -11.01 -25.51 -16.15
C VAL A 252 -11.67 -26.83 -16.55
N GLU A 253 -13.00 -26.85 -16.64
CA GLU A 253 -13.77 -28.04 -17.00
C GLU A 253 -14.00 -28.16 -18.53
N GLY A 254 -13.65 -27.15 -19.32
CA GLY A 254 -13.69 -27.13 -20.78
C GLY A 254 -12.30 -27.14 -21.40
#